data_0494e9c64cef5a5b0cbc813572f4dcac
#
_entry.id   0494e9c64cef5a5b0cbc813572f4dcac
#
_cell.length_a   1.000
_cell.length_b   1.000
_cell.length_c   1.000
_cell.angle_alpha   90.00
_cell.angle_beta   90.00
_cell.angle_gamma   90.00
#
_symmetry.space_group_name_H-M   'P 1'
#
loop_
_entity.id
_entity.type
_entity.pdbx_description
1 polymer ?
#
loop_
_entity_poly.entity_id
_entity_poly.type
_entity_poly.pdbx_seq_one_letter_code
_entity_poly.pdbx_strand_id
1 'polypeptide(L)'
;MAPITATAEVARPPAAVFTYVTDPSRFGEWQKNVVSGHMAGDGPPSVGAKCMTTRRIGFAERPVTSEVTHLDPPRTWGVRGVDGPIRAIVNVIVEPLDQDQRSRVTIELDFEGHGIGRLIVPLAVRREARKEMPGNLRMLKERLEADNSL
;
A
#
# COMPACT_ATOMS: atom_id res chain seq x y z
N MET A 1 19.26 -3.14 1.87
CA MET A 1 18.44 -4.34 2.12
C MET A 1 17.39 -4.48 1.05
N ALA A 2 17.06 -5.71 0.69
CA ALA A 2 16.01 -5.98 -0.29
C ALA A 2 14.64 -5.55 0.28
N PRO A 3 13.72 -5.07 -0.56
CA PRO A 3 12.35 -4.76 -0.12
C PRO A 3 11.64 -6.00 0.43
N ILE A 4 10.71 -5.74 1.33
CA ILE A 4 9.80 -6.79 1.80
C ILE A 4 8.75 -6.96 0.72
N THR A 5 8.61 -8.17 0.19
CA THR A 5 7.73 -8.44 -0.94
C THR A 5 6.69 -9.48 -0.56
N ALA A 6 5.44 -9.23 -0.93
CA ALA A 6 4.37 -10.20 -0.80
C ALA A 6 3.50 -10.17 -2.05
N THR A 7 2.95 -11.33 -2.39
CA THR A 7 2.20 -11.53 -3.63
C THR A 7 0.93 -12.32 -3.35
N ALA A 8 -0.15 -11.96 -4.04
CA ALA A 8 -1.41 -12.71 -4.00
C ALA A 8 -2.02 -12.77 -5.41
N GLU A 9 -2.70 -13.88 -5.70
CA GLU A 9 -3.50 -14.00 -6.91
C GLU A 9 -4.97 -13.79 -6.55
N VAL A 10 -5.64 -12.94 -7.31
CA VAL A 10 -7.01 -12.49 -7.04
C VAL A 10 -7.88 -12.79 -8.25
N ALA A 11 -9.05 -13.39 -8.01
CA ALA A 11 -10.00 -13.76 -9.07
C ALA A 11 -10.83 -12.56 -9.51
N ARG A 12 -10.16 -11.47 -9.92
CA ARG A 12 -10.75 -10.23 -10.42
C ARG A 12 -9.84 -9.63 -11.50
N PRO A 13 -10.43 -8.89 -12.45
CA PRO A 13 -9.65 -8.24 -13.52
C PRO A 13 -8.66 -7.20 -12.98
N PRO A 14 -7.53 -6.96 -13.69
CA PRO A 14 -6.53 -6.01 -13.24
C PRO A 14 -7.05 -4.60 -12.93
N ALA A 15 -7.97 -4.09 -13.73
CA ALA A 15 -8.52 -2.74 -13.50
C ALA A 15 -9.25 -2.65 -12.16
N ALA A 16 -10.04 -3.66 -11.80
CA ALA A 16 -10.76 -3.69 -10.53
C ALA A 16 -9.79 -3.80 -9.36
N VAL A 17 -8.79 -4.67 -9.49
CA VAL A 17 -7.77 -4.86 -8.46
C VAL A 17 -6.95 -3.58 -8.26
N PHE A 18 -6.51 -2.98 -9.34
CA PHE A 18 -5.70 -1.76 -9.28
C PHE A 18 -6.47 -0.61 -8.62
N THR A 19 -7.71 -0.39 -9.01
CA THR A 19 -8.53 0.68 -8.45
C THR A 19 -8.69 0.51 -6.94
N TYR A 20 -8.89 -0.71 -6.48
CA TYR A 20 -9.08 -1.01 -5.06
C TYR A 20 -7.77 -0.86 -4.26
N VAL A 21 -6.69 -1.45 -4.74
CA VAL A 21 -5.43 -1.51 -3.98
C VAL A 21 -4.74 -0.15 -3.88
N THR A 22 -5.05 0.77 -4.79
CA THR A 22 -4.42 2.09 -4.81
C THR A 22 -5.31 3.20 -4.23
N ASP A 23 -6.47 2.86 -3.68
CA ASP A 23 -7.40 3.82 -3.11
C ASP A 23 -7.16 3.96 -1.61
N PRO A 24 -6.59 5.09 -1.15
CA PRO A 24 -6.30 5.26 0.29
C PRO A 24 -7.53 5.20 1.18
N SER A 25 -8.71 5.59 0.68
CA SER A 25 -9.94 5.55 1.46
C SER A 25 -10.36 4.12 1.81
N ARG A 26 -9.82 3.14 1.11
CA ARG A 26 -10.12 1.73 1.32
C ARG A 26 -8.98 0.95 1.98
N PHE A 27 -7.84 1.59 2.26
CA PHE A 27 -6.70 0.91 2.88
C PHE A 27 -7.06 0.27 4.22
N GLY A 28 -7.93 0.89 5.00
CA GLY A 28 -8.36 0.33 6.29
C GLY A 28 -9.15 -0.96 6.18
N GLU A 29 -9.66 -1.29 5.00
CA GLU A 29 -10.39 -2.53 4.78
C GLU A 29 -9.48 -3.75 4.72
N TRP A 30 -8.21 -3.57 4.36
CA TRP A 30 -7.29 -4.69 4.20
C TRP A 30 -5.94 -4.52 4.89
N GLN A 31 -5.56 -3.30 5.29
CA GLN A 31 -4.34 -3.07 6.07
C GLN A 31 -4.68 -2.91 7.54
N LYS A 32 -4.12 -3.78 8.36
CA LYS A 32 -4.45 -3.89 9.78
C LYS A 32 -4.25 -2.60 10.57
N ASN A 33 -3.22 -1.84 10.24
CA ASN A 33 -2.84 -0.66 11.03
C ASN A 33 -3.33 0.67 10.45
N VAL A 34 -4.14 0.64 9.39
CA VAL A 34 -4.69 1.87 8.81
C VAL A 34 -6.05 2.16 9.42
N VAL A 35 -6.21 3.35 9.94
CA VAL A 35 -7.48 3.84 10.52
C VAL A 35 -8.31 4.53 9.45
N SER A 36 -7.69 5.40 8.66
CA SER A 36 -8.34 6.14 7.58
C SER A 36 -7.34 6.61 6.55
N GLY A 37 -7.83 7.02 5.38
CA GLY A 37 -6.98 7.56 4.33
C GLY A 37 -7.76 8.31 3.29
N HIS A 38 -7.08 9.21 2.59
CA HIS A 38 -7.65 9.96 1.47
C HIS A 38 -6.52 10.58 0.64
N MET A 39 -6.86 10.96 -0.59
CA MET A 39 -5.95 11.78 -1.40
C MET A 39 -6.20 13.25 -1.09
N ALA A 40 -5.13 14.04 -1.02
CA ALA A 40 -5.26 15.49 -0.88
C ALA A 40 -5.73 16.08 -2.22
N GLY A 41 -6.69 17.00 -2.15
CA GLY A 41 -7.24 17.65 -3.34
C GLY A 41 -8.36 16.86 -3.99
N ASP A 42 -9.00 17.48 -4.99
CA ASP A 42 -10.19 16.95 -5.66
C ASP A 42 -9.90 16.41 -7.06
N GLY A 43 -8.67 16.49 -7.52
CA GLY A 43 -8.30 16.04 -8.86
C GLY A 43 -8.11 14.54 -8.96
N PRO A 44 -8.00 14.01 -10.21
CA PRO A 44 -7.66 12.61 -10.39
C PRO A 44 -6.25 12.31 -9.86
N PRO A 45 -5.98 11.05 -9.49
CA PRO A 45 -4.65 10.66 -9.02
C PRO A 45 -3.58 10.99 -10.07
N SER A 46 -2.45 11.53 -9.60
CA SER A 46 -1.33 11.89 -10.47
C SER A 46 -0.02 11.80 -9.71
N VAL A 47 1.08 11.69 -10.44
CA VAL A 47 2.42 11.74 -9.85
C VAL A 47 2.60 13.09 -9.13
N GLY A 48 3.13 13.04 -7.92
CA GLY A 48 3.28 14.22 -7.07
C GLY A 48 2.11 14.49 -6.13
N ALA A 49 0.96 13.84 -6.36
CA ALA A 49 -0.19 13.98 -5.47
C ALA A 49 0.12 13.41 -4.08
N LYS A 50 -0.49 14.01 -3.07
CA LYS A 50 -0.29 13.57 -1.68
C LYS A 50 -1.38 12.58 -1.27
N CYS A 51 -0.93 11.50 -0.67
CA CYS A 51 -1.77 10.48 -0.06
C CYS A 51 -1.63 10.63 1.45
N MET A 52 -2.75 10.80 2.15
CA MET A 52 -2.75 11.02 3.59
C MET A 52 -3.46 9.89 4.29
N THR A 53 -2.75 9.25 5.23
CA THR A 53 -3.33 8.15 6.01
C THR A 53 -3.15 8.44 7.49
N THR A 54 -4.05 7.87 8.30
CA THR A 54 -3.87 7.81 9.75
C THR A 54 -3.61 6.34 10.08
N ARG A 55 -2.48 6.09 10.73
CA ARG A 55 -2.03 4.75 11.06
C ARG A 55 -1.89 4.58 12.56
N ARG A 56 -2.20 3.37 13.03
CA ARG A 56 -1.95 3.00 14.41
C ARG A 56 -0.54 2.44 14.52
N ILE A 57 0.30 3.15 15.25
CA ILE A 57 1.71 2.77 15.47
C ILE A 57 1.89 2.63 16.98
N GLY A 58 2.02 1.38 17.45
CA GLY A 58 2.00 1.11 18.88
C GLY A 58 0.63 1.43 19.48
N PHE A 59 0.60 2.30 20.46
CA PHE A 59 -0.65 2.73 21.12
C PHE A 59 -1.18 4.07 20.60
N ALA A 60 -0.53 4.65 19.60
CA ALA A 60 -0.89 5.98 19.12
C ALA A 60 -1.35 5.94 17.67
N GLU A 61 -2.31 6.80 17.34
CA GLU A 61 -2.70 7.06 15.95
C GLU A 61 -1.88 8.24 15.45
N ARG A 62 -1.27 8.07 14.27
CA ARG A 62 -0.39 9.08 13.69
C ARG A 62 -0.73 9.35 12.24
N PRO A 63 -0.76 10.64 11.86
CA PRO A 63 -0.90 10.99 10.45
C PRO A 63 0.39 10.68 9.69
N VAL A 64 0.25 10.16 8.48
CA VAL A 64 1.36 9.87 7.59
C VAL A 64 1.03 10.44 6.22
N THR A 65 1.94 11.22 5.67
CA THR A 65 1.80 11.78 4.33
C THR A 65 2.79 11.11 3.39
N SER A 66 2.29 10.66 2.26
CA SER A 66 3.09 10.06 1.19
C SER A 66 2.82 10.79 -0.11
N GLU A 67 3.78 10.71 -1.03
CA GLU A 67 3.68 11.31 -2.36
C GLU A 67 3.67 10.21 -3.40
N VAL A 68 2.79 10.31 -4.38
CA VAL A 68 2.75 9.37 -5.50
C VAL A 68 4.00 9.56 -6.35
N THR A 69 4.81 8.52 -6.47
CA THR A 69 6.09 8.55 -7.19
C THR A 69 5.96 8.07 -8.62
N HIS A 70 5.06 7.11 -8.87
CA HIS A 70 4.73 6.67 -10.22
C HIS A 70 3.30 6.17 -10.27
N LEU A 71 2.71 6.22 -11.46
CA LEU A 71 1.32 5.84 -11.67
C LEU A 71 1.14 5.42 -13.12
N ASP A 72 0.89 4.14 -13.36
CA ASP A 72 0.61 3.59 -14.68
C ASP A 72 -0.53 2.57 -14.57
N PRO A 73 -1.79 3.06 -14.54
CA PRO A 73 -2.94 2.17 -14.42
C PRO A 73 -3.10 1.27 -15.64
N PRO A 74 -3.52 0.02 -15.49
CA PRO A 74 -3.83 -0.67 -14.23
C PRO A 74 -2.67 -1.54 -13.74
N ARG A 75 -1.43 -1.14 -13.94
CA ARG A 75 -0.25 -1.99 -13.74
C ARG A 75 0.60 -1.64 -12.54
N THR A 76 0.98 -0.37 -12.40
CA THR A 76 1.92 0.02 -11.34
C THR A 76 1.51 1.30 -10.66
N TRP A 77 1.86 1.37 -9.39
CA TRP A 77 1.63 2.54 -8.55
C TRP A 77 2.66 2.52 -7.43
N GLY A 78 3.12 3.70 -7.05
CA GLY A 78 4.06 3.78 -5.95
C GLY A 78 3.87 5.06 -5.17
N VAL A 79 4.19 4.98 -3.88
CA VAL A 79 4.20 6.13 -2.98
C VAL A 79 5.45 6.09 -2.12
N ARG A 80 5.85 7.27 -1.65
CA ARG A 80 6.97 7.44 -0.76
C ARG A 80 6.59 8.41 0.35
N GLY A 81 6.84 8.03 1.59
CA GLY A 81 6.60 8.90 2.75
C GLY A 81 7.44 10.16 2.67
N VAL A 82 6.84 11.30 3.03
CA VAL A 82 7.50 12.61 2.96
C VAL A 82 7.61 13.29 4.31
N ASP A 83 7.09 12.68 5.37
CA ASP A 83 7.18 13.24 6.71
C ASP A 83 7.55 12.16 7.74
N GLY A 84 7.93 12.62 8.92
CA GLY A 84 8.29 11.74 10.02
C GLY A 84 9.69 11.13 9.91
N PRO A 85 10.16 10.46 10.98
CA PRO A 85 11.50 9.87 11.00
C PRO A 85 11.59 8.54 10.26
N ILE A 86 10.47 7.83 10.08
CA ILE A 86 10.41 6.56 9.38
C ILE A 86 9.49 6.73 8.18
N ARG A 87 10.03 6.55 6.98
CA ARG A 87 9.30 6.77 5.73
C ARG A 87 9.22 5.50 4.92
N ALA A 88 8.01 5.07 4.62
CA ALA A 88 7.78 3.88 3.81
C ALA A 88 7.88 4.21 2.33
N ILE A 89 8.43 3.27 1.57
CA ILE A 89 8.41 3.28 0.11
C ILE A 89 7.61 2.06 -0.32
N VAL A 90 6.52 2.28 -1.02
CA VAL A 90 5.61 1.20 -1.42
C VAL A 90 5.47 1.19 -2.93
N ASN A 91 5.64 0.01 -3.52
CA ASN A 91 5.36 -0.22 -4.93
C ASN A 91 4.32 -1.32 -5.05
N VAL A 92 3.31 -1.08 -5.88
CA VAL A 92 2.27 -2.05 -6.20
C VAL A 92 2.38 -2.39 -7.67
N ILE A 93 2.38 -3.69 -7.97
CA ILE A 93 2.44 -4.21 -9.33
C ILE A 93 1.25 -5.14 -9.52
N VAL A 94 0.44 -4.88 -10.54
CA VAL A 94 -0.70 -5.71 -10.89
C VAL A 94 -0.44 -6.32 -12.26
N GLU A 95 -0.43 -7.65 -12.32
CA GLU A 95 -0.17 -8.39 -13.55
C GLU A 95 -1.43 -9.14 -13.97
N PRO A 96 -1.81 -9.10 -15.26
CA PRO A 96 -2.97 -9.84 -15.73
C PRO A 96 -2.69 -11.34 -15.78
N LEU A 97 -3.71 -12.13 -15.41
CA LEU A 97 -3.69 -13.58 -15.52
C LEU A 97 -4.97 -14.03 -16.23
N ASP A 98 -4.94 -15.20 -16.86
CA ASP A 98 -6.11 -15.83 -17.47
C ASP A 98 -6.90 -14.89 -18.38
N GLN A 99 -6.23 -14.25 -19.33
CA GLN A 99 -6.86 -13.34 -20.29
C GLN A 99 -7.60 -12.19 -19.59
N ASP A 100 -6.95 -11.59 -18.60
CA ASP A 100 -7.46 -10.45 -17.82
C ASP A 100 -8.64 -10.79 -16.90
N GLN A 101 -8.92 -12.07 -16.65
CA GLN A 101 -9.97 -12.47 -15.72
C GLN A 101 -9.47 -12.54 -14.28
N ARG A 102 -8.16 -12.67 -14.10
CA ARG A 102 -7.51 -12.76 -12.79
C ARG A 102 -6.30 -11.83 -12.77
N SER A 103 -5.80 -11.58 -11.58
CA SER A 103 -4.65 -10.69 -11.39
C SER A 103 -3.69 -11.26 -10.36
N ARG A 104 -2.41 -10.95 -10.56
CA ARG A 104 -1.39 -11.14 -9.52
C ARG A 104 -1.02 -9.77 -8.99
N VAL A 105 -1.17 -9.58 -7.68
CA VAL A 105 -0.79 -8.34 -6.99
C VAL A 105 0.50 -8.59 -6.25
N THR A 106 1.50 -7.77 -6.51
CA THR A 106 2.76 -7.80 -5.76
C THR A 106 2.92 -6.45 -5.06
N ILE A 107 3.17 -6.48 -3.76
CA ILE A 107 3.46 -5.29 -2.98
C ILE A 107 4.89 -5.39 -2.48
N GLU A 108 5.68 -4.37 -2.81
CA GLU A 108 7.05 -4.21 -2.34
C GLU A 108 7.07 -3.06 -1.34
N LEU A 109 7.64 -3.32 -0.17
CA LEU A 109 7.68 -2.36 0.93
C LEU A 109 9.11 -2.21 1.42
N ASP A 110 9.57 -0.98 1.45
CA ASP A 110 10.88 -0.66 2.03
C ASP A 110 10.72 0.55 2.94
N PHE A 111 11.75 0.83 3.72
CA PHE A 111 11.73 1.94 4.67
C PHE A 111 13.01 2.76 4.60
N GLU A 112 12.85 4.07 4.74
CA GLU A 112 13.96 5.00 4.91
C GLU A 112 13.89 5.64 6.28
N GLY A 113 15.04 5.77 6.94
CA GLY A 113 15.18 6.54 8.16
C GLY A 113 15.67 7.93 7.88
N HIS A 114 15.10 8.91 8.57
CA HIS A 114 15.49 10.33 8.50
C HIS A 114 15.75 10.85 9.90
N GLY A 115 16.86 11.55 10.08
CA GLY A 115 17.25 12.04 11.40
C GLY A 115 17.45 10.89 12.38
N ILE A 116 16.75 10.90 13.49
CA ILE A 116 16.84 9.87 14.51
C ILE A 116 16.33 8.51 14.00
N GLY A 117 15.46 8.51 12.99
CA GLY A 117 14.95 7.31 12.38
C GLY A 117 16.00 6.43 11.72
N ARG A 118 17.16 7.00 11.36
CA ARG A 118 18.30 6.23 10.82
C ARG A 118 18.80 5.17 11.80
N LEU A 119 18.61 5.37 13.08
CA LEU A 119 19.03 4.46 14.12
C LEU A 119 17.97 3.41 14.45
N ILE A 120 16.69 3.72 14.19
CA ILE A 120 15.56 2.93 14.66
C ILE A 120 15.01 2.00 13.58
N VAL A 121 15.12 2.42 12.30
CA VAL A 121 14.44 1.77 11.16
C VAL A 121 14.78 0.30 10.94
N PRO A 122 16.02 -0.20 11.14
CA PRO A 122 16.37 -1.42 10.42
C PRO A 122 15.68 -2.69 10.88
N LEU A 123 15.46 -2.89 12.15
CA LEU A 123 15.06 -4.23 12.61
C LEU A 123 13.62 -4.34 13.07
N ALA A 124 13.17 -3.46 13.98
CA ALA A 124 11.86 -3.60 14.58
C ALA A 124 10.72 -3.32 13.57
N VAL A 125 10.87 -2.23 12.81
CA VAL A 125 9.85 -1.81 11.83
C VAL A 125 9.74 -2.83 10.69
N ARG A 126 10.88 -3.28 10.17
CA ARG A 126 10.89 -4.27 9.09
C ARG A 126 10.35 -5.62 9.53
N ARG A 127 10.66 -6.02 10.74
CA ARG A 127 10.15 -7.27 11.31
C ARG A 127 8.62 -7.23 11.42
N GLU A 128 8.08 -6.13 11.95
CA GLU A 128 6.63 -5.98 12.10
C GLU A 128 5.93 -5.95 10.73
N ALA A 129 6.47 -5.21 9.78
CA ALA A 129 5.92 -5.16 8.42
C ALA A 129 5.95 -6.54 7.75
N ARG A 130 7.05 -7.27 7.85
CA ARG A 130 7.17 -8.61 7.28
C ARG A 130 6.13 -9.56 7.89
N LYS A 131 5.84 -9.38 9.17
CA LYS A 131 4.86 -10.19 9.89
C LYS A 131 3.43 -9.87 9.46
N GLU A 132 3.12 -8.61 9.20
CA GLU A 132 1.76 -8.15 8.86
C GLU A 132 1.39 -8.32 7.39
N MET A 133 2.35 -8.24 6.48
CA MET A 133 2.07 -8.21 5.05
C MET A 133 1.28 -9.43 4.54
N PRO A 134 1.60 -10.66 4.91
CA PRO A 134 0.81 -11.80 4.42
C PRO A 134 -0.67 -11.72 4.82
N GLY A 135 -0.95 -11.31 6.04
CA GLY A 135 -2.32 -11.13 6.51
C GLY A 135 -3.05 -10.01 5.78
N ASN A 136 -2.37 -8.90 5.50
CA ASN A 136 -2.93 -7.80 4.73
C ASN A 136 -3.29 -8.24 3.32
N LEU A 137 -2.42 -8.98 2.65
CA LEU A 137 -2.69 -9.49 1.30
C LEU A 137 -3.82 -10.51 1.29
N ARG A 138 -3.92 -11.33 2.32
CA ARG A 138 -5.03 -12.26 2.45
C ARG A 138 -6.36 -11.51 2.56
N MET A 139 -6.42 -10.46 3.36
CA MET A 139 -7.62 -9.65 3.51
C MET A 139 -7.95 -8.92 2.21
N LEU A 140 -6.95 -8.37 1.53
CA LEU A 140 -7.11 -7.75 0.22
C LEU A 140 -7.80 -8.70 -0.76
N LYS A 141 -7.30 -9.92 -0.86
CA LYS A 141 -7.85 -10.96 -1.72
C LYS A 141 -9.30 -11.28 -1.34
N GLU A 142 -9.56 -11.49 -0.05
CA GLU A 142 -10.90 -11.83 0.42
C GLU A 142 -11.91 -10.71 0.11
N ARG A 143 -11.52 -9.45 0.33
CA ARG A 143 -12.39 -8.31 0.06
C ARG A 143 -12.71 -8.17 -1.43
N LEU A 144 -11.70 -8.30 -2.28
CA LEU A 144 -11.89 -8.18 -3.72
C LEU A 144 -12.73 -9.32 -4.29
N GLU A 145 -12.53 -10.54 -3.80
CA GLU A 145 -13.28 -11.71 -4.32
C GLU A 145 -14.70 -11.77 -3.77
N ALA A 146 -14.97 -11.18 -2.63
CA ALA A 146 -16.30 -11.13 -2.05
C ALA A 146 -17.18 -10.05 -2.65
N ASP A 147 -16.60 -8.96 -3.14
CA ASP A 147 -17.34 -7.80 -3.64
C ASP A 147 -17.31 -7.75 -5.16
N ASN A 148 -18.40 -8.24 -5.78
CA ASN A 148 -18.53 -8.28 -7.22
C ASN A 148 -18.83 -6.92 -7.87
N SER A 149 -19.04 -5.87 -7.06
CA SER A 149 -19.31 -4.52 -7.56
C SER A 149 -18.05 -3.67 -7.71
N LEU A 150 -16.92 -4.16 -7.25
CA LEU A 150 -15.65 -3.44 -7.34
C LEU A 150 -15.02 -3.50 -8.73
#